data_912e9f0afb715539299583fc18e8bbdd
#
_entry.id   912e9f0afb715539299583fc18e8bbdd
#
_cell.length_a   1.000
_cell.length_b   1.000
_cell.length_c   1.000
_cell.angle_alpha   90.00
_cell.angle_beta   90.00
_cell.angle_gamma   90.00
#
_symmetry.space_group_name_H-M   'P 1'
#
loop_
_entity.id
_entity.type
_entity.pdbx_description
1 polymer ?
#
loop_
_entity_poly.entity_id
_entity_poly.type
_entity_poly.pdbx_seq_one_letter_code
_entity_poly.pdbx_strand_id
1 'polypeptide(L)'
;MTAFLVLSITPLTITAIFFLQSHSKDLQEQSTSHLLSVRDTKQQQILDYFEAQETEVMGFVRSELAYASGGRFYGLVNAFSRLGNDIEEARENAQQRYIEGSGDQIKTSILPESSNYVGSERYRLLHKRYHWAYLELLKRSDFNDILLVDINGNVTYSINKDDNYGTNLLTGRYKDSALGKTFKRLADDVNERRKVNEDYTPVIISDFELEHGRQVAWLGAPIVQQGYLHSYAMFRLPNNGITKLIADKNRESSINTLLVGSDQQPRTINTKQDSIQNSLEVIDKALAGQTDVGTYTNGLGEEIIAAFAPIQTRGITWALVVQLPEKEAFSRIHQLEKLFVIAMLIAIILVVIASHYLSNFITSPLLKLTWAAEKVSAG
;
A
#
# COMPACT_ATOMS: atom_id res chain seq x y z
N MET A 1 -61.32 -15.36 21.15
CA MET A 1 -60.35 -14.25 21.00
C MET A 1 -58.93 -14.74 21.17
N THR A 2 -58.53 -15.32 22.28
CA THR A 2 -57.17 -15.81 22.56
C THR A 2 -56.59 -16.79 21.52
N ALA A 3 -57.38 -17.79 21.12
CA ALA A 3 -56.94 -18.78 20.12
C ALA A 3 -56.61 -18.16 18.72
N PHE A 4 -57.40 -17.18 18.29
CA PHE A 4 -57.18 -16.45 17.03
C PHE A 4 -55.93 -15.58 17.09
N LEU A 5 -55.71 -14.90 18.22
CA LEU A 5 -54.49 -14.10 18.44
C LEU A 5 -53.24 -14.98 18.42
N VAL A 6 -53.25 -16.09 19.14
CA VAL A 6 -52.13 -17.06 19.13
C VAL A 6 -51.87 -17.61 17.72
N LEU A 7 -52.90 -18.00 17.02
CA LEU A 7 -52.78 -18.59 15.64
C LEU A 7 -52.22 -17.56 14.63
N SER A 8 -52.52 -16.27 14.81
CA SER A 8 -52.05 -15.21 13.88
C SER A 8 -50.69 -14.63 14.24
N ILE A 9 -50.37 -14.50 15.53
CA ILE A 9 -49.13 -13.87 15.98
C ILE A 9 -47.96 -14.86 15.96
N THR A 10 -48.17 -16.12 16.26
CA THR A 10 -47.10 -17.16 16.31
C THR A 10 -46.38 -17.34 14.98
N PRO A 11 -47.04 -17.53 13.84
CA PRO A 11 -46.35 -17.66 12.54
C PRO A 11 -45.61 -16.37 12.17
N LEU A 12 -46.19 -15.21 12.50
CA LEU A 12 -45.58 -13.91 12.18
C LEU A 12 -44.29 -13.68 12.96
N THR A 13 -44.25 -14.04 14.24
CA THR A 13 -43.04 -13.96 15.07
C THR A 13 -41.98 -14.95 14.67
N ILE A 14 -42.35 -16.19 14.33
CA ILE A 14 -41.43 -17.21 13.85
C ILE A 14 -40.79 -16.75 12.54
N THR A 15 -41.57 -16.27 11.57
CA THR A 15 -41.09 -15.76 10.29
C THR A 15 -40.17 -14.56 10.49
N ALA A 16 -40.49 -13.68 11.41
CA ALA A 16 -39.68 -12.51 11.76
C ALA A 16 -38.30 -12.91 12.30
N ILE A 17 -38.27 -13.82 13.27
CA ILE A 17 -37.00 -14.32 13.84
C ILE A 17 -36.15 -15.01 12.79
N PHE A 18 -36.73 -15.87 11.98
CA PHE A 18 -36.05 -16.57 10.90
C PHE A 18 -35.48 -15.59 9.87
N PHE A 19 -36.26 -14.58 9.45
CA PHE A 19 -35.81 -13.55 8.50
C PHE A 19 -34.64 -12.74 9.05
N LEU A 20 -34.69 -12.29 10.31
CA LEU A 20 -33.63 -11.54 10.95
C LEU A 20 -32.34 -12.36 11.06
N GLN A 21 -32.42 -13.63 11.48
CA GLN A 21 -31.26 -14.50 11.59
C GLN A 21 -30.62 -14.82 10.21
N SER A 22 -31.45 -15.13 9.21
CA SER A 22 -30.98 -15.40 7.86
C SER A 22 -30.31 -14.18 7.24
N HIS A 23 -30.94 -13.02 7.37
CA HIS A 23 -30.46 -11.78 6.76
C HIS A 23 -29.16 -11.25 7.43
N SER A 24 -29.04 -11.43 8.74
CA SER A 24 -27.80 -11.09 9.46
C SER A 24 -26.61 -11.95 8.97
N LYS A 25 -26.83 -13.25 8.78
CA LYS A 25 -25.80 -14.15 8.28
C LYS A 25 -25.39 -13.83 6.83
N ASP A 26 -26.35 -13.60 5.97
CA ASP A 26 -26.11 -13.26 4.55
C ASP A 26 -25.29 -11.97 4.41
N LEU A 27 -25.57 -10.96 5.25
CA LEU A 27 -24.84 -9.69 5.23
C LEU A 27 -23.43 -9.82 5.83
N GLN A 28 -23.23 -10.68 6.83
CA GLN A 28 -21.90 -10.99 7.32
C GLN A 28 -21.06 -11.67 6.24
N GLU A 29 -21.60 -12.66 5.55
CA GLU A 29 -20.95 -13.34 4.42
C GLU A 29 -20.65 -12.36 3.29
N GLN A 30 -21.55 -11.43 2.98
CA GLN A 30 -21.35 -10.41 1.96
C GLN A 30 -20.26 -9.41 2.36
N SER A 31 -20.23 -8.94 3.62
CA SER A 31 -19.19 -8.04 4.12
C SER A 31 -17.81 -8.70 4.10
N THR A 32 -17.73 -9.95 4.53
CA THR A 32 -16.51 -10.77 4.51
C THR A 32 -16.01 -10.95 3.08
N SER A 33 -16.91 -11.33 2.15
CA SER A 33 -16.60 -11.51 0.73
C SER A 33 -16.12 -10.22 0.07
N HIS A 34 -16.72 -9.10 0.44
CA HIS A 34 -16.30 -7.79 -0.04
C HIS A 34 -14.89 -7.41 0.45
N LEU A 35 -14.60 -7.60 1.74
CA LEU A 35 -13.26 -7.34 2.30
C LEU A 35 -12.19 -8.23 1.66
N LEU A 36 -12.50 -9.51 1.40
CA LEU A 36 -11.62 -10.42 0.67
C LEU A 36 -11.31 -9.89 -0.73
N SER A 37 -12.34 -9.49 -1.47
CA SER A 37 -12.17 -8.93 -2.82
C SER A 37 -11.34 -7.65 -2.83
N VAL A 38 -11.54 -6.76 -1.84
CA VAL A 38 -10.73 -5.54 -1.70
C VAL A 38 -9.28 -5.88 -1.37
N ARG A 39 -9.04 -6.81 -0.42
CA ARG A 39 -7.70 -7.27 -0.05
C ARG A 39 -6.96 -7.85 -1.27
N ASP A 40 -7.58 -8.79 -1.99
CA ASP A 40 -6.98 -9.46 -3.14
C ASP A 40 -6.67 -8.45 -4.26
N THR A 41 -7.59 -7.53 -4.51
CA THR A 41 -7.38 -6.46 -5.48
C THR A 41 -6.22 -5.55 -5.09
N LYS A 42 -6.15 -5.13 -3.81
CA LYS A 42 -5.05 -4.28 -3.32
C LYS A 42 -3.71 -5.01 -3.33
N GLN A 43 -3.70 -6.30 -2.93
CA GLN A 43 -2.51 -7.13 -2.97
C GLN A 43 -1.95 -7.21 -4.39
N GLN A 44 -2.80 -7.52 -5.37
CA GLN A 44 -2.39 -7.60 -6.77
C GLN A 44 -1.90 -6.25 -7.30
N GLN A 45 -2.62 -5.15 -7.02
CA GLN A 45 -2.20 -3.81 -7.43
C GLN A 45 -0.81 -3.42 -6.89
N ILE A 46 -0.48 -3.82 -5.66
CA ILE A 46 0.84 -3.53 -5.08
C ILE A 46 1.92 -4.37 -5.77
N LEU A 47 1.66 -5.64 -6.03
CA LEU A 47 2.61 -6.52 -6.74
C LEU A 47 2.85 -6.02 -8.17
N ASP A 48 1.80 -5.68 -8.90
CA ASP A 48 1.87 -5.13 -10.26
C ASP A 48 2.63 -3.79 -10.29
N TYR A 49 2.45 -2.96 -9.25
CA TYR A 49 3.18 -1.70 -9.12
C TYR A 49 4.69 -1.93 -9.03
N PHE A 50 5.15 -2.87 -8.19
CA PHE A 50 6.57 -3.18 -8.10
C PHE A 50 7.13 -3.79 -9.37
N GLU A 51 6.39 -4.67 -10.03
CA GLU A 51 6.78 -5.23 -11.33
C GLU A 51 6.92 -4.13 -12.40
N ALA A 52 6.03 -3.16 -12.41
CA ALA A 52 6.13 -1.99 -13.29
C ALA A 52 7.39 -1.15 -12.99
N GLN A 53 7.71 -0.90 -11.70
CA GLN A 53 8.92 -0.17 -11.32
C GLN A 53 10.20 -0.93 -11.73
N GLU A 54 10.24 -2.25 -11.53
CA GLU A 54 11.36 -3.09 -11.99
C GLU A 54 11.52 -3.04 -13.51
N THR A 55 10.42 -3.10 -14.24
CA THR A 55 10.43 -3.02 -15.71
C THR A 55 10.97 -1.68 -16.20
N GLU A 56 10.60 -0.59 -15.53
CA GLU A 56 11.10 0.75 -15.85
C GLU A 56 12.62 0.86 -15.58
N VAL A 57 13.08 0.36 -14.44
CA VAL A 57 14.52 0.30 -14.10
C VAL A 57 15.27 -0.52 -15.15
N MET A 58 14.76 -1.69 -15.54
CA MET A 58 15.37 -2.54 -16.57
C MET A 58 15.40 -1.86 -17.95
N GLY A 59 14.34 -1.16 -18.31
CA GLY A 59 14.28 -0.37 -19.55
C GLY A 59 15.35 0.72 -19.55
N PHE A 60 15.54 1.41 -18.42
CA PHE A 60 16.59 2.42 -18.29
C PHE A 60 17.99 1.83 -18.43
N VAL A 61 18.36 0.82 -17.63
CA VAL A 61 19.75 0.30 -17.61
C VAL A 61 20.17 -0.34 -18.93
N ARG A 62 19.21 -0.68 -19.80
CA ARG A 62 19.42 -1.18 -21.15
C ARG A 62 19.35 -0.10 -22.24
N SER A 63 19.13 1.17 -21.85
CA SER A 63 19.00 2.27 -22.79
C SER A 63 20.38 2.82 -23.22
N GLU A 64 20.41 3.48 -24.38
CA GLU A 64 21.61 4.21 -24.82
C GLU A 64 21.98 5.33 -23.85
N LEU A 65 21.01 5.96 -23.19
CA LEU A 65 21.27 6.99 -22.19
C LEU A 65 22.09 6.43 -21.03
N ALA A 66 21.71 5.26 -20.50
CA ALA A 66 22.44 4.60 -19.40
C ALA A 66 23.87 4.22 -19.85
N TYR A 67 24.03 3.66 -21.03
CA TYR A 67 25.34 3.28 -21.56
C TYR A 67 26.24 4.47 -21.81
N ALA A 68 25.70 5.55 -22.42
CA ALA A 68 26.50 6.72 -22.76
C ALA A 68 26.87 7.54 -21.51
N SER A 69 25.98 7.66 -20.52
CA SER A 69 26.22 8.42 -19.30
C SER A 69 26.92 7.61 -18.22
N GLY A 70 26.56 6.33 -18.04
CA GLY A 70 27.13 5.41 -17.05
C GLY A 70 28.40 4.71 -17.52
N GLY A 71 28.86 4.96 -18.76
CA GLY A 71 30.00 4.29 -19.34
C GLY A 71 31.30 4.48 -18.57
N ARG A 72 31.98 3.37 -18.26
CA ARG A 72 33.21 3.33 -17.46
C ARG A 72 34.37 4.10 -18.13
N PHE A 73 34.39 4.19 -19.45
CA PHE A 73 35.53 4.73 -20.21
C PHE A 73 35.32 6.18 -20.67
N TYR A 74 34.08 6.64 -20.84
CA TYR A 74 33.79 7.97 -21.40
C TYR A 74 32.53 8.65 -20.91
N GLY A 75 31.75 8.06 -20.01
CA GLY A 75 30.54 8.64 -19.42
C GLY A 75 30.82 9.57 -18.24
N LEU A 76 29.75 9.95 -17.55
CA LEU A 76 29.83 10.74 -16.32
C LEU A 76 30.67 10.03 -15.25
N VAL A 77 30.54 8.69 -15.15
CA VAL A 77 31.30 7.88 -14.21
C VAL A 77 32.81 8.03 -14.40
N ASN A 78 33.29 7.98 -15.64
CA ASN A 78 34.71 8.20 -15.96
C ASN A 78 35.14 9.67 -15.71
N ALA A 79 34.28 10.60 -16.11
CA ALA A 79 34.60 12.02 -15.95
C ALA A 79 34.65 12.46 -14.49
N PHE A 80 33.90 11.80 -13.61
CA PHE A 80 33.89 12.08 -12.17
C PHE A 80 35.28 11.86 -11.53
N SER A 81 35.96 10.77 -11.85
CA SER A 81 37.30 10.48 -11.33
C SER A 81 38.37 11.53 -11.68
N ARG A 82 38.07 12.40 -12.67
CA ARG A 82 38.95 13.49 -13.08
C ARG A 82 38.64 14.82 -12.40
N LEU A 83 37.73 14.84 -11.45
CA LEU A 83 37.46 16.00 -10.60
C LEU A 83 38.55 16.24 -9.55
N GLY A 84 39.47 15.30 -9.37
CA GLY A 84 40.59 15.35 -8.46
C GLY A 84 41.79 14.58 -9.00
N ASN A 85 42.92 14.58 -8.31
CA ASN A 85 44.09 13.79 -8.62
C ASN A 85 43.88 12.30 -8.30
N ASP A 86 43.04 12.06 -7.29
CA ASP A 86 42.57 10.74 -6.90
C ASP A 86 41.05 10.75 -6.64
N ILE A 87 40.49 9.61 -6.29
CA ILE A 87 39.05 9.46 -6.12
C ILE A 87 38.55 10.17 -4.85
N GLU A 88 39.34 10.25 -3.80
CA GLU A 88 39.01 10.95 -2.56
C GLU A 88 38.87 12.45 -2.83
N GLU A 89 39.89 13.05 -3.44
CA GLU A 89 39.87 14.46 -3.84
C GLU A 89 38.75 14.73 -4.85
N ALA A 90 38.45 13.81 -5.77
CA ALA A 90 37.34 13.94 -6.70
C ALA A 90 35.99 13.99 -5.96
N ARG A 91 35.79 13.18 -4.92
CA ARG A 91 34.59 13.17 -4.09
C ARG A 91 34.44 14.47 -3.29
N GLU A 92 35.51 14.92 -2.65
CA GLU A 92 35.53 16.16 -1.89
C GLU A 92 35.24 17.37 -2.80
N ASN A 93 35.91 17.44 -3.95
CA ASN A 93 35.68 18.48 -4.94
C ASN A 93 34.24 18.45 -5.49
N ALA A 94 33.66 17.27 -5.70
CA ALA A 94 32.27 17.14 -6.11
C ALA A 94 31.30 17.67 -5.05
N GLN A 95 31.50 17.28 -3.79
CA GLN A 95 30.64 17.74 -2.68
C GLN A 95 30.76 19.24 -2.46
N GLN A 96 31.97 19.77 -2.37
CA GLN A 96 32.21 21.18 -2.15
C GLN A 96 31.58 22.04 -3.26
N ARG A 97 31.68 21.62 -4.51
CA ARG A 97 31.19 22.41 -5.66
C ARG A 97 29.70 22.31 -5.88
N TYR A 98 29.14 21.12 -5.70
CA TYR A 98 27.78 20.85 -6.14
C TYR A 98 26.77 20.74 -5.00
N ILE A 99 27.20 20.62 -3.75
CA ILE A 99 26.35 20.62 -2.57
C ILE A 99 26.53 21.92 -1.76
N GLU A 100 27.77 22.24 -1.37
CA GLU A 100 28.07 23.36 -0.46
C GLU A 100 28.13 24.73 -1.15
N GLY A 101 28.60 24.77 -2.39
CA GLY A 101 28.93 26.04 -3.11
C GLY A 101 27.76 26.76 -3.75
N SER A 102 26.53 26.28 -3.66
CA SER A 102 25.60 26.65 -4.70
C SER A 102 24.23 27.12 -4.32
N GLY A 103 23.83 27.14 -3.10
CA GLY A 103 22.44 27.52 -2.84
C GLY A 103 21.43 26.89 -3.84
N ASP A 104 20.17 27.26 -3.77
CA ASP A 104 19.07 26.67 -4.58
C ASP A 104 19.22 26.71 -6.12
N GLN A 105 20.20 27.42 -6.66
CA GLN A 105 20.38 27.60 -8.11
C GLN A 105 21.05 26.43 -8.83
N ILE A 106 21.73 25.50 -8.13
CA ILE A 106 22.42 24.36 -8.78
C ILE A 106 21.55 23.11 -8.93
N LYS A 107 20.45 23.02 -8.23
CA LYS A 107 19.42 21.98 -8.48
C LYS A 107 18.81 22.08 -9.88
N THR A 108 19.04 23.18 -10.58
CA THR A 108 18.52 23.47 -11.90
C THR A 108 19.64 23.69 -12.92
N SER A 109 20.10 22.64 -13.57
CA SER A 109 20.67 22.61 -14.94
C SER A 109 22.01 23.27 -15.28
N ILE A 110 22.61 24.16 -14.48
CA ILE A 110 23.86 24.85 -14.90
C ILE A 110 24.88 24.79 -13.75
N LEU A 111 25.93 24.00 -13.94
CA LEU A 111 27.08 23.99 -13.03
C LEU A 111 27.88 25.31 -13.15
N PRO A 112 28.45 25.86 -12.05
CA PRO A 112 29.22 27.09 -12.11
C PRO A 112 30.34 27.01 -13.14
N GLU A 113 30.57 28.11 -13.86
CA GLU A 113 31.55 28.18 -14.96
C GLU A 113 33.03 28.22 -14.49
N SER A 114 33.29 28.40 -13.21
CA SER A 114 34.66 28.61 -12.73
C SER A 114 35.18 27.43 -11.92
N SER A 115 35.98 26.61 -12.52
CA SER A 115 36.99 25.84 -11.78
C SER A 115 38.31 25.82 -12.57
N ASN A 116 39.38 26.17 -11.92
CA ASN A 116 40.73 26.12 -12.49
C ASN A 116 41.28 24.70 -12.69
N TYR A 117 40.43 23.67 -12.54
CA TYR A 117 40.79 22.26 -12.65
C TYR A 117 40.52 21.76 -14.07
N VAL A 118 41.53 21.37 -14.81
CA VAL A 118 41.45 20.92 -16.21
C VAL A 118 40.51 19.69 -16.41
N GLY A 119 40.32 18.85 -15.39
CA GLY A 119 39.43 17.70 -15.44
C GLY A 119 37.94 18.03 -15.23
N SER A 120 37.61 19.14 -14.59
CA SER A 120 36.25 19.53 -14.24
C SER A 120 35.41 19.92 -15.45
N GLU A 121 36.03 20.43 -16.50
CA GLU A 121 35.35 20.85 -17.75
C GLU A 121 34.66 19.66 -18.45
N ARG A 122 35.31 18.51 -18.50
CA ARG A 122 34.75 17.31 -19.13
C ARG A 122 33.49 16.84 -18.35
N TYR A 123 33.54 16.79 -17.02
CA TYR A 123 32.39 16.42 -16.22
C TYR A 123 31.24 17.40 -16.43
N ARG A 124 31.51 18.70 -16.41
CA ARG A 124 30.55 19.76 -16.66
C ARG A 124 29.84 19.62 -18.01
N LEU A 125 30.58 19.38 -19.08
CA LEU A 125 30.03 19.20 -20.42
C LEU A 125 29.14 17.96 -20.54
N LEU A 126 29.57 16.83 -19.96
CA LEU A 126 28.80 15.60 -19.97
C LEU A 126 27.54 15.73 -19.06
N HIS A 127 27.68 16.39 -17.92
CA HIS A 127 26.54 16.70 -17.06
C HIS A 127 25.51 17.52 -17.83
N LYS A 128 25.88 18.64 -18.44
CA LYS A 128 25.00 19.48 -19.26
C LYS A 128 24.31 18.66 -20.38
N ARG A 129 25.04 17.74 -21.00
CA ARG A 129 24.53 16.90 -22.07
C ARG A 129 23.46 15.92 -21.61
N TYR A 130 23.66 15.23 -20.48
CA TYR A 130 22.80 14.11 -20.06
C TYR A 130 21.77 14.53 -19.01
N HIS A 131 22.03 15.54 -18.19
CA HIS A 131 21.15 15.92 -17.07
C HIS A 131 19.72 16.22 -17.50
N TRP A 132 19.55 16.88 -18.65
CA TRP A 132 18.22 17.15 -19.20
C TRP A 132 17.42 15.87 -19.49
N ALA A 133 18.05 14.86 -20.07
CA ALA A 133 17.40 13.59 -20.37
C ALA A 133 16.97 12.86 -19.07
N TYR A 134 17.77 12.95 -18.02
CA TYR A 134 17.43 12.41 -16.70
C TYR A 134 16.25 13.16 -16.07
N LEU A 135 16.20 14.49 -16.16
CA LEU A 135 15.06 15.27 -15.69
C LEU A 135 13.76 14.92 -16.41
N GLU A 136 13.83 14.71 -17.74
CA GLU A 136 12.66 14.29 -18.52
C GLU A 136 12.20 12.86 -18.14
N LEU A 137 13.12 11.98 -17.79
CA LEU A 137 12.80 10.64 -17.29
C LEU A 137 12.04 10.73 -15.95
N LEU A 138 12.55 11.50 -14.98
CA LEU A 138 11.90 11.67 -13.68
C LEU A 138 10.47 12.23 -13.79
N LYS A 139 10.22 13.14 -14.72
CA LYS A 139 8.87 13.71 -14.91
C LYS A 139 7.83 12.66 -15.32
N ARG A 140 8.25 11.55 -15.89
CA ARG A 140 7.40 10.48 -16.40
C ARG A 140 7.35 9.26 -15.51
N SER A 141 8.19 9.22 -14.48
CA SER A 141 8.35 8.11 -13.55
C SER A 141 7.81 8.46 -12.16
N ASP A 142 7.64 7.45 -11.33
CA ASP A 142 7.36 7.62 -9.90
C ASP A 142 8.65 7.84 -9.07
N PHE A 143 9.82 7.74 -9.68
CA PHE A 143 11.10 8.00 -9.02
C PHE A 143 11.31 9.49 -8.79
N ASN A 144 12.05 9.82 -7.74
CA ASN A 144 12.39 11.22 -7.43
C ASN A 144 13.89 11.52 -7.45
N ASP A 145 14.74 10.53 -7.63
CA ASP A 145 16.17 10.68 -7.96
C ASP A 145 16.71 9.45 -8.68
N ILE A 146 17.76 9.65 -9.48
CA ILE A 146 18.53 8.59 -10.11
C ILE A 146 20.02 8.88 -9.89
N LEU A 147 20.71 7.90 -9.32
CA LEU A 147 22.15 7.95 -9.10
C LEU A 147 22.87 7.04 -10.08
N LEU A 148 24.06 7.46 -10.55
CA LEU A 148 25.03 6.58 -11.15
C LEU A 148 26.13 6.31 -10.13
N VAL A 149 26.43 5.03 -9.91
CA VAL A 149 27.43 4.57 -8.96
C VAL A 149 28.48 3.76 -9.70
N ASP A 150 29.75 4.07 -9.49
CA ASP A 150 30.82 3.29 -10.11
C ASP A 150 30.95 1.88 -9.52
N ILE A 151 31.79 1.05 -10.11
CA ILE A 151 31.99 -0.34 -9.65
C ILE A 151 32.61 -0.44 -8.24
N ASN A 152 33.17 0.65 -7.71
CA ASN A 152 33.79 0.73 -6.40
C ASN A 152 32.85 1.34 -5.34
N GLY A 153 31.62 1.70 -5.74
CA GLY A 153 30.60 2.24 -4.83
C GLY A 153 30.59 3.76 -4.71
N ASN A 154 31.34 4.51 -5.54
CA ASN A 154 31.30 5.96 -5.52
C ASN A 154 30.10 6.49 -6.28
N VAL A 155 29.31 7.36 -5.66
CA VAL A 155 28.17 8.07 -6.29
C VAL A 155 28.71 9.17 -7.18
N THR A 156 28.76 8.89 -8.47
CA THR A 156 29.39 9.75 -9.48
C THR A 156 28.44 10.74 -10.14
N TYR A 157 27.15 10.50 -10.02
CA TYR A 157 26.08 11.36 -10.52
C TYR A 157 24.83 11.19 -9.67
N SER A 158 24.10 12.26 -9.47
CA SER A 158 22.73 12.30 -8.92
C SER A 158 21.97 13.41 -9.64
N ILE A 159 20.68 13.25 -9.84
CA ILE A 159 19.88 14.33 -10.42
C ILE A 159 19.74 15.47 -9.41
N ASN A 160 19.36 15.15 -8.17
CA ASN A 160 19.10 16.14 -7.13
C ASN A 160 20.38 16.67 -6.46
N LYS A 161 21.48 15.88 -6.52
CA LYS A 161 22.72 16.19 -5.79
C LYS A 161 22.48 16.40 -4.28
N ASP A 162 21.71 15.46 -3.72
CA ASP A 162 21.53 15.38 -2.28
C ASP A 162 22.86 14.96 -1.61
N ASP A 163 22.89 14.94 -0.30
CA ASP A 163 24.09 14.65 0.51
C ASP A 163 24.77 13.30 0.19
N ASN A 164 24.11 12.39 -0.50
CA ASN A 164 24.70 11.12 -0.95
C ASN A 164 25.61 11.29 -2.18
N TYR A 165 25.48 12.39 -2.93
CA TYR A 165 26.33 12.65 -4.09
C TYR A 165 27.80 12.84 -3.68
N GLY A 166 28.71 12.24 -4.42
CA GLY A 166 30.15 12.26 -4.11
C GLY A 166 30.54 11.43 -2.88
N THR A 167 29.65 10.58 -2.34
CA THR A 167 30.00 9.66 -1.26
C THR A 167 30.33 8.26 -1.78
N ASN A 168 30.91 7.40 -0.93
CA ASN A 168 31.07 5.99 -1.22
C ASN A 168 30.05 5.18 -0.44
N LEU A 169 29.27 4.34 -1.13
CA LEU A 169 28.19 3.55 -0.54
C LEU A 169 28.66 2.31 0.22
N LEU A 170 29.93 1.88 0.04
CA LEU A 170 30.50 0.73 0.76
C LEU A 170 31.25 1.14 2.04
N THR A 171 31.90 2.30 2.02
CA THR A 171 32.79 2.73 3.10
C THR A 171 32.39 4.05 3.75
N GLY A 172 31.56 4.85 3.05
CA GLY A 172 31.16 6.19 3.50
C GLY A 172 29.99 6.20 4.50
N ARG A 173 29.50 7.39 4.78
CA ARG A 173 28.43 7.62 5.77
C ARG A 173 27.10 6.95 5.45
N TYR A 174 26.84 6.59 4.18
CA TYR A 174 25.60 5.92 3.74
C TYR A 174 25.69 4.40 3.68
N LYS A 175 26.80 3.78 4.10
CA LYS A 175 27.01 2.32 4.02
C LYS A 175 25.92 1.49 4.74
N ASP A 176 25.39 2.02 5.85
CA ASP A 176 24.39 1.36 6.69
C ASP A 176 22.95 1.81 6.39
N SER A 177 22.76 2.77 5.48
CA SER A 177 21.44 3.22 4.99
C SER A 177 20.79 2.21 4.05
N ALA A 178 19.49 2.38 3.75
CA ALA A 178 18.80 1.60 2.73
C ALA A 178 19.55 1.63 1.38
N LEU A 179 20.03 2.82 0.96
CA LEU A 179 20.80 2.99 -0.26
C LEU A 179 22.09 2.15 -0.26
N GLY A 180 22.90 2.25 0.81
CA GLY A 180 24.18 1.53 0.91
C GLY A 180 23.99 0.03 0.99
N LYS A 181 23.05 -0.46 1.80
CA LYS A 181 22.71 -1.88 1.92
C LYS A 181 22.20 -2.45 0.59
N THR A 182 21.35 -1.71 -0.13
CA THR A 182 20.82 -2.14 -1.42
C THR A 182 21.91 -2.20 -2.47
N PHE A 183 22.77 -1.18 -2.53
CA PHE A 183 23.94 -1.19 -3.41
C PHE A 183 24.86 -2.37 -3.12
N LYS A 184 25.20 -2.62 -1.85
CA LYS A 184 26.07 -3.73 -1.46
C LYS A 184 25.48 -5.08 -1.90
N ARG A 185 24.18 -5.34 -1.59
CA ARG A 185 23.49 -6.56 -2.04
C ARG A 185 23.55 -6.73 -3.55
N LEU A 186 23.31 -5.63 -4.30
CA LEU A 186 23.37 -5.62 -5.75
C LEU A 186 24.78 -5.95 -6.25
N ALA A 187 25.81 -5.29 -5.72
CA ALA A 187 27.19 -5.50 -6.12
C ALA A 187 27.67 -6.92 -5.82
N ASP A 188 27.33 -7.46 -4.64
CA ASP A 188 27.68 -8.82 -4.25
C ASP A 188 27.01 -9.85 -5.18
N ASP A 189 25.68 -9.72 -5.42
CA ASP A 189 24.92 -10.61 -6.29
C ASP A 189 25.44 -10.58 -7.75
N VAL A 190 25.70 -9.38 -8.28
CA VAL A 190 26.27 -9.21 -9.62
C VAL A 190 27.67 -9.82 -9.72
N ASN A 191 28.53 -9.63 -8.72
CA ASN A 191 29.89 -10.17 -8.71
C ASN A 191 29.90 -11.71 -8.66
N GLU A 192 28.95 -12.32 -7.97
CA GLU A 192 28.85 -13.77 -7.92
C GLU A 192 28.27 -14.37 -9.20
N ARG A 193 27.13 -13.86 -9.66
CA ARG A 193 26.33 -14.50 -10.74
C ARG A 193 26.84 -14.16 -12.13
N ARG A 194 27.48 -13.02 -12.33
CA ARG A 194 28.10 -12.69 -13.62
C ARG A 194 29.29 -13.55 -13.99
N LYS A 195 29.87 -14.24 -13.02
CA LYS A 195 30.87 -15.28 -13.34
C LYS A 195 30.30 -16.44 -14.16
N VAL A 196 28.98 -16.64 -14.10
CA VAL A 196 28.26 -17.72 -14.79
C VAL A 196 27.49 -17.18 -16.00
N ASN A 197 26.99 -15.95 -15.93
CA ASN A 197 26.20 -15.30 -16.98
C ASN A 197 26.65 -13.83 -17.11
N GLU A 198 27.39 -13.50 -18.17
CA GLU A 198 27.92 -12.15 -18.40
C GLU A 198 26.83 -11.09 -18.58
N ASP A 199 25.64 -11.48 -19.09
CA ASP A 199 24.52 -10.58 -19.30
C ASP A 199 23.54 -10.51 -18.10
N TYR A 200 23.94 -11.09 -16.97
CA TYR A 200 23.10 -11.05 -15.77
C TYR A 200 22.87 -9.62 -15.26
N THR A 201 21.63 -9.18 -15.24
CA THR A 201 21.20 -7.82 -14.90
C THR A 201 20.02 -7.86 -13.91
N PRO A 202 20.26 -8.12 -12.63
CA PRO A 202 19.20 -8.15 -11.63
C PRO A 202 18.70 -6.75 -11.29
N VAL A 203 17.46 -6.66 -10.79
CA VAL A 203 16.98 -5.51 -10.02
C VAL A 203 16.86 -5.90 -8.55
N ILE A 204 17.51 -5.15 -7.66
CA ILE A 204 17.43 -5.32 -6.22
C ILE A 204 16.63 -4.15 -5.63
N ILE A 205 15.70 -4.46 -4.74
CA ILE A 205 14.83 -3.48 -4.09
C ILE A 205 15.11 -3.49 -2.58
N SER A 206 15.13 -2.32 -1.94
CA SER A 206 15.05 -2.18 -0.47
C SER A 206 13.60 -2.12 0.00
N ASP A 207 13.38 -2.40 1.28
CA ASP A 207 12.17 -1.93 1.95
C ASP A 207 12.17 -0.40 2.06
N PHE A 208 11.03 0.21 2.38
CA PHE A 208 10.94 1.63 2.68
C PHE A 208 11.58 1.94 4.03
N GLU A 209 12.50 2.87 4.03
CA GLU A 209 13.12 3.44 5.24
C GLU A 209 12.86 4.95 5.30
N LEU A 210 12.90 5.51 6.52
CA LEU A 210 12.71 6.94 6.73
C LEU A 210 13.98 7.70 6.36
N GLU A 211 13.92 8.53 5.32
CA GLU A 211 15.00 9.38 4.86
C GLU A 211 14.52 10.83 4.79
N HIS A 212 15.14 11.74 5.57
CA HIS A 212 14.75 13.14 5.67
C HIS A 212 13.25 13.37 5.93
N GLY A 213 12.65 12.54 6.81
CA GLY A 213 11.22 12.64 7.17
C GLY A 213 10.24 12.06 6.14
N ARG A 214 10.74 11.39 5.09
CA ARG A 214 9.93 10.73 4.06
C ARG A 214 10.33 9.26 3.94
N GLN A 215 9.37 8.40 3.72
CA GLN A 215 9.65 7.00 3.42
C GLN A 215 10.04 6.85 1.96
N VAL A 216 11.19 6.24 1.75
CA VAL A 216 11.75 5.97 0.42
C VAL A 216 12.29 4.54 0.35
N ALA A 217 12.14 3.91 -0.81
CA ALA A 217 12.81 2.68 -1.16
C ALA A 217 13.86 2.97 -2.24
N TRP A 218 14.85 2.11 -2.33
CA TRP A 218 15.88 2.18 -3.36
C TRP A 218 15.82 0.95 -4.26
N LEU A 219 15.79 1.18 -5.57
CA LEU A 219 15.94 0.14 -6.57
C LEU A 219 17.31 0.30 -7.22
N GLY A 220 18.01 -0.81 -7.43
CA GLY A 220 19.31 -0.79 -8.06
C GLY A 220 19.45 -1.85 -9.15
N ALA A 221 20.11 -1.50 -10.25
CA ALA A 221 20.44 -2.44 -11.30
C ALA A 221 21.82 -2.12 -11.94
N PRO A 222 22.55 -3.14 -12.45
CA PRO A 222 23.82 -2.91 -13.11
C PRO A 222 23.61 -2.40 -14.53
N ILE A 223 24.47 -1.51 -14.99
CA ILE A 223 24.58 -1.09 -16.38
C ILE A 223 25.62 -2.00 -17.05
N VAL A 224 25.15 -2.92 -17.87
CA VAL A 224 25.95 -3.93 -18.56
C VAL A 224 25.80 -3.74 -20.06
N GLN A 225 26.90 -3.67 -20.77
CA GLN A 225 26.94 -3.60 -22.26
C GLN A 225 27.94 -4.59 -22.81
N GLN A 226 27.50 -5.45 -23.71
CA GLN A 226 28.34 -6.48 -24.36
C GLN A 226 29.11 -7.36 -23.34
N GLY A 227 28.43 -7.77 -22.27
CA GLY A 227 29.02 -8.56 -21.18
C GLY A 227 29.87 -7.77 -20.17
N TYR A 228 30.15 -6.49 -20.41
CA TYR A 228 30.98 -5.66 -19.53
C TYR A 228 30.12 -4.88 -18.53
N LEU A 229 30.45 -4.99 -17.25
CA LEU A 229 29.89 -4.14 -16.20
C LEU A 229 30.53 -2.75 -16.25
N HIS A 230 29.73 -1.74 -16.50
CA HIS A 230 30.17 -0.35 -16.56
C HIS A 230 30.01 0.39 -15.25
N SER A 231 28.81 0.34 -14.67
CA SER A 231 28.41 1.03 -13.44
C SER A 231 27.10 0.46 -12.95
N TYR A 232 26.53 1.10 -11.94
CA TYR A 232 25.21 0.78 -11.42
C TYR A 232 24.33 2.01 -11.46
N ALA A 233 23.03 1.81 -11.67
CA ALA A 233 22.02 2.85 -11.50
C ALA A 233 21.19 2.54 -10.24
N MET A 234 21.00 3.56 -9.39
CA MET A 234 20.16 3.49 -8.20
C MET A 234 19.01 4.49 -8.32
N PHE A 235 17.80 4.03 -8.07
CA PHE A 235 16.58 4.80 -8.23
C PHE A 235 15.93 4.99 -6.87
N ARG A 236 15.60 6.23 -6.54
CA ARG A 236 14.92 6.59 -5.29
C ARG A 236 13.41 6.62 -5.52
N LEU A 237 12.68 5.70 -4.88
CA LEU A 237 11.24 5.55 -5.00
C LEU A 237 10.55 6.05 -3.73
N PRO A 238 9.81 7.18 -3.77
CA PRO A 238 8.99 7.62 -2.66
C PRO A 238 7.73 6.75 -2.54
N ASN A 239 7.17 6.67 -1.33
CA ASN A 239 5.97 5.85 -1.07
C ASN A 239 4.65 6.48 -1.57
N ASN A 240 4.70 7.57 -2.33
CA ASN A 240 3.52 8.27 -2.87
C ASN A 240 2.67 7.37 -3.79
N GLY A 241 3.30 6.56 -4.64
CA GLY A 241 2.63 5.65 -5.56
C GLY A 241 1.81 4.61 -4.79
N ILE A 242 2.42 3.92 -3.82
CA ILE A 242 1.75 2.95 -2.95
C ILE A 242 0.64 3.61 -2.13
N THR A 243 0.89 4.81 -1.59
CA THR A 243 -0.13 5.56 -0.85
C THR A 243 -1.37 5.82 -1.70
N LYS A 244 -1.21 6.18 -2.98
CA LYS A 244 -2.33 6.38 -3.91
C LYS A 244 -3.09 5.08 -4.20
N LEU A 245 -2.40 3.94 -4.29
CA LEU A 245 -3.03 2.64 -4.53
C LEU A 245 -3.88 2.19 -3.34
N ILE A 246 -3.40 2.46 -2.12
CA ILE A 246 -4.07 2.07 -0.89
C ILE A 246 -5.21 3.02 -0.54
N ALA A 247 -5.06 4.31 -0.85
CA ALA A 247 -6.09 5.30 -0.58
C ALA A 247 -7.43 4.90 -1.20
N ASP A 248 -8.45 4.81 -0.37
CA ASP A 248 -9.81 4.60 -0.84
C ASP A 248 -10.29 5.81 -1.63
N LYS A 249 -10.72 5.57 -2.87
CA LYS A 249 -11.30 6.61 -3.73
C LYS A 249 -12.68 7.07 -3.23
N ASN A 250 -13.39 6.22 -2.50
CA ASN A 250 -14.69 6.54 -1.91
C ASN A 250 -14.48 6.95 -0.45
N ARG A 251 -14.47 8.24 -0.19
CA ARG A 251 -14.42 8.82 1.18
C ARG A 251 -15.60 8.42 2.09
N GLU A 252 -16.61 7.76 1.55
CA GLU A 252 -17.79 7.25 2.27
C GLU A 252 -17.63 5.81 2.73
N SER A 253 -16.56 5.11 2.31
CA SER A 253 -16.33 3.74 2.77
C SER A 253 -15.57 3.78 4.09
N SER A 254 -16.14 3.16 5.10
CA SER A 254 -15.53 2.97 6.42
C SER A 254 -14.41 1.92 6.42
N ILE A 255 -14.07 1.40 5.25
CA ILE A 255 -13.00 0.43 5.06
C ILE A 255 -11.66 1.13 5.26
N ASN A 256 -10.85 0.61 6.16
CA ASN A 256 -9.50 1.07 6.40
C ASN A 256 -8.49 0.03 5.90
N THR A 257 -7.54 0.46 5.07
CA THR A 257 -6.49 -0.41 4.53
C THR A 257 -5.15 -0.01 5.14
N LEU A 258 -4.47 -0.97 5.76
CA LEU A 258 -3.15 -0.80 6.36
C LEU A 258 -2.13 -1.60 5.55
N LEU A 259 -0.98 -0.99 5.30
CA LEU A 259 0.20 -1.66 4.75
C LEU A 259 1.36 -1.41 5.72
N VAL A 260 1.86 -2.48 6.33
CA VAL A 260 2.80 -2.41 7.45
C VAL A 260 3.99 -3.33 7.18
N GLY A 261 5.20 -2.83 7.41
CA GLY A 261 6.42 -3.62 7.26
C GLY A 261 6.71 -4.53 8.44
N SER A 262 7.74 -5.36 8.30
CA SER A 262 8.22 -6.25 9.37
C SER A 262 8.76 -5.51 10.60
N ASP A 263 9.07 -4.23 10.46
CA ASP A 263 9.44 -3.29 11.52
C ASP A 263 8.24 -2.64 12.23
N GLN A 264 7.02 -3.10 11.91
CA GLN A 264 5.76 -2.56 12.40
C GLN A 264 5.55 -1.06 12.07
N GLN A 265 6.23 -0.56 11.03
CA GLN A 265 6.04 0.80 10.55
C GLN A 265 5.11 0.84 9.32
N PRO A 266 4.27 1.91 9.20
CA PRO A 266 3.40 2.05 8.04
C PRO A 266 4.22 2.27 6.76
N ARG A 267 3.74 1.73 5.64
CA ARG A 267 4.33 1.94 4.31
C ARG A 267 3.58 3.01 3.51
N THR A 268 2.58 3.66 4.13
CA THR A 268 1.76 4.71 3.53
C THR A 268 1.75 5.98 4.38
N ILE A 269 1.61 7.13 3.73
CA ILE A 269 1.71 8.46 4.38
C ILE A 269 0.54 8.71 5.36
N ASN A 270 -0.66 8.16 5.07
CA ASN A 270 -1.88 8.49 5.79
C ASN A 270 -2.22 7.53 6.93
N THR A 271 -1.42 6.50 7.15
CA THR A 271 -1.66 5.53 8.23
C THR A 271 -1.16 6.08 9.55
N LYS A 272 -2.06 6.23 10.50
CA LYS A 272 -1.73 6.65 11.87
C LYS A 272 -1.13 5.47 12.64
N GLN A 273 -0.14 5.76 13.49
CA GLN A 273 0.50 4.75 14.34
C GLN A 273 -0.52 4.06 15.28
N ASP A 274 -1.51 4.79 15.79
CA ASP A 274 -2.57 4.23 16.62
C ASP A 274 -3.37 3.14 15.88
N SER A 275 -3.62 3.32 14.58
CA SER A 275 -4.32 2.31 13.76
C SER A 275 -3.52 1.01 13.64
N ILE A 276 -2.19 1.09 13.62
CA ILE A 276 -1.30 -0.08 13.61
C ILE A 276 -1.35 -0.78 14.96
N GLN A 277 -1.18 -0.03 16.07
CA GLN A 277 -1.24 -0.60 17.42
C GLN A 277 -2.57 -1.29 17.70
N ASN A 278 -3.66 -0.74 17.19
CA ASN A 278 -4.99 -1.34 17.34
C ASN A 278 -5.19 -2.62 16.50
N SER A 279 -4.31 -2.91 15.55
CA SER A 279 -4.45 -4.06 14.62
C SER A 279 -3.26 -5.03 14.69
N LEU A 280 -2.44 -4.97 15.76
CA LEU A 280 -1.18 -5.74 15.87
C LEU A 280 -1.39 -7.24 15.70
N GLU A 281 -2.41 -7.83 16.30
CA GLU A 281 -2.67 -9.28 16.20
C GLU A 281 -2.82 -9.72 14.73
N VAL A 282 -3.59 -8.96 13.96
CA VAL A 282 -3.87 -9.26 12.56
C VAL A 282 -2.63 -9.02 11.69
N ILE A 283 -1.87 -7.95 12.00
CA ILE A 283 -0.62 -7.61 11.33
C ILE A 283 0.43 -8.71 11.54
N ASP A 284 0.61 -9.18 12.78
CA ASP A 284 1.58 -10.23 13.10
C ASP A 284 1.23 -11.56 12.42
N LYS A 285 -0.05 -11.92 12.33
CA LYS A 285 -0.51 -13.09 11.56
C LYS A 285 -0.17 -12.97 10.07
N ALA A 286 -0.42 -11.80 9.47
CA ALA A 286 -0.08 -11.54 8.08
C ALA A 286 1.44 -11.58 7.85
N LEU A 287 2.25 -10.97 8.72
CA LEU A 287 3.72 -11.03 8.64
C LEU A 287 4.26 -12.44 8.80
N ALA A 288 3.58 -13.29 9.59
CA ALA A 288 3.88 -14.71 9.71
C ALA A 288 3.47 -15.56 8.48
N GLY A 289 2.97 -14.93 7.42
CA GLY A 289 2.59 -15.59 6.18
C GLY A 289 1.17 -16.13 6.14
N GLN A 290 0.34 -15.83 7.14
CA GLN A 290 -1.04 -16.27 7.18
C GLN A 290 -1.94 -15.35 6.33
N THR A 291 -2.93 -15.97 5.70
CA THR A 291 -3.98 -15.29 4.94
C THR A 291 -5.31 -15.73 5.48
N ASP A 292 -6.13 -14.81 5.97
CA ASP A 292 -7.42 -15.13 6.55
C ASP A 292 -8.38 -13.92 6.47
N VAL A 293 -9.64 -14.17 6.84
CA VAL A 293 -10.66 -13.17 7.05
C VAL A 293 -11.56 -13.59 8.20
N GLY A 294 -11.85 -12.68 9.12
CA GLY A 294 -12.66 -12.99 10.29
C GLY A 294 -12.93 -11.77 11.15
N THR A 295 -13.61 -12.01 12.26
CA THR A 295 -13.82 -11.01 13.30
C THR A 295 -12.71 -11.09 14.33
N TYR A 296 -12.10 -9.95 14.64
CA TYR A 296 -11.00 -9.78 15.57
C TYR A 296 -11.30 -8.63 16.52
N THR A 297 -10.74 -8.67 17.71
CA THR A 297 -10.82 -7.56 18.66
C THR A 297 -9.62 -6.64 18.47
N ASN A 298 -9.85 -5.37 18.21
CA ASN A 298 -8.76 -4.39 18.08
C ASN A 298 -8.17 -4.01 19.47
N GLY A 299 -7.06 -3.28 19.48
CA GLY A 299 -6.40 -2.84 20.70
C GLY A 299 -7.24 -1.90 21.59
N LEU A 300 -8.35 -1.39 21.08
CA LEU A 300 -9.34 -0.58 21.84
C LEU A 300 -10.47 -1.43 22.45
N GLY A 301 -10.47 -2.75 22.22
CA GLY A 301 -11.53 -3.65 22.65
C GLY A 301 -12.77 -3.61 21.76
N GLU A 302 -12.68 -3.06 20.54
CA GLU A 302 -13.79 -3.04 19.58
C GLU A 302 -13.65 -4.21 18.60
N GLU A 303 -14.78 -4.77 18.20
CA GLU A 303 -14.81 -5.81 17.18
C GLU A 303 -14.68 -5.20 15.78
N ILE A 304 -13.77 -5.79 14.98
CA ILE A 304 -13.49 -5.44 13.59
C ILE A 304 -13.61 -6.70 12.73
N ILE A 305 -14.10 -6.55 11.52
CA ILE A 305 -13.97 -7.56 10.49
C ILE A 305 -12.71 -7.20 9.70
N ALA A 306 -11.74 -8.12 9.64
CA ALA A 306 -10.47 -7.89 8.95
C ALA A 306 -10.16 -9.02 7.98
N ALA A 307 -9.77 -8.65 6.75
CA ALA A 307 -9.18 -9.53 5.77
C ALA A 307 -7.70 -9.16 5.63
N PHE A 308 -6.80 -10.13 5.78
CA PHE A 308 -5.37 -9.85 5.74
C PHE A 308 -4.61 -10.89 4.91
N ALA A 309 -3.47 -10.47 4.39
CA ALA A 309 -2.54 -11.33 3.66
C ALA A 309 -1.12 -10.77 3.74
N PRO A 310 -0.08 -11.61 3.61
CA PRO A 310 1.27 -11.14 3.39
C PRO A 310 1.44 -10.62 1.96
N ILE A 311 2.26 -9.59 1.81
CA ILE A 311 2.84 -9.22 0.52
C ILE A 311 4.31 -9.62 0.58
N GLN A 312 4.69 -10.57 -0.25
CA GLN A 312 6.07 -11.05 -0.34
C GLN A 312 6.60 -10.76 -1.73
N THR A 313 7.60 -9.91 -1.81
CA THR A 313 8.28 -9.57 -3.07
C THR A 313 9.76 -9.30 -2.83
N ARG A 314 10.64 -9.91 -3.62
CA ARG A 314 12.09 -9.67 -3.64
C ARG A 314 12.78 -9.63 -2.26
N GLY A 315 12.30 -10.44 -1.30
CA GLY A 315 12.82 -10.50 0.06
C GLY A 315 12.26 -9.42 1.00
N ILE A 316 11.23 -8.71 0.57
CA ILE A 316 10.43 -7.80 1.39
C ILE A 316 9.16 -8.53 1.82
N THR A 317 8.79 -8.41 3.10
CA THR A 317 7.54 -8.95 3.63
C THR A 317 6.77 -7.85 4.32
N TRP A 318 5.54 -7.60 3.86
CA TRP A 318 4.61 -6.65 4.47
C TRP A 318 3.31 -7.34 4.82
N ALA A 319 2.61 -6.80 5.82
CA ALA A 319 1.23 -7.14 6.14
C ALA A 319 0.30 -6.17 5.41
N LEU A 320 -0.59 -6.71 4.58
CA LEU A 320 -1.75 -6.00 4.05
C LEU A 320 -2.96 -6.38 4.90
N VAL A 321 -3.61 -5.39 5.51
CA VAL A 321 -4.82 -5.56 6.32
C VAL A 321 -5.90 -4.63 5.79
N VAL A 322 -7.05 -5.19 5.44
CA VAL A 322 -8.26 -4.47 5.04
C VAL A 322 -9.29 -4.73 6.12
N GLN A 323 -9.71 -3.69 6.83
CA GLN A 323 -10.57 -3.82 8.00
C GLN A 323 -11.74 -2.85 7.98
N LEU A 324 -12.82 -3.27 8.62
CA LEU A 324 -14.05 -2.53 8.77
C LEU A 324 -14.55 -2.70 10.21
N PRO A 325 -14.87 -1.62 10.96
CA PRO A 325 -15.50 -1.75 12.26
C PRO A 325 -16.83 -2.53 12.16
N GLU A 326 -17.03 -3.51 13.02
CA GLU A 326 -18.22 -4.36 12.99
C GLU A 326 -19.51 -3.54 13.11
N LYS A 327 -19.52 -2.53 13.98
CA LYS A 327 -20.64 -1.59 14.14
C LYS A 327 -21.05 -0.92 12.83
N GLU A 328 -20.08 -0.63 11.96
CA GLU A 328 -20.33 0.02 10.68
C GLU A 328 -20.75 -1.00 9.61
N ALA A 329 -20.13 -2.18 9.62
CA ALA A 329 -20.55 -3.30 8.76
C ALA A 329 -22.03 -3.63 8.94
N PHE A 330 -22.50 -3.61 10.19
CA PHE A 330 -23.87 -3.95 10.56
C PHE A 330 -24.79 -2.74 10.80
N SER A 331 -24.34 -1.51 10.60
CA SER A 331 -25.15 -0.30 10.81
C SER A 331 -26.43 -0.28 9.98
N ARG A 332 -26.37 -0.75 8.73
CA ARG A 332 -27.54 -0.89 7.84
C ARG A 332 -28.50 -1.98 8.33
N ILE A 333 -27.97 -3.04 8.96
CA ILE A 333 -28.77 -4.12 9.54
C ILE A 333 -29.58 -3.57 10.69
N HIS A 334 -28.98 -2.85 11.63
CA HIS A 334 -29.68 -2.29 12.77
C HIS A 334 -30.77 -1.28 12.37
N GLN A 335 -30.61 -0.59 11.24
CA GLN A 335 -31.68 0.25 10.71
C GLN A 335 -32.83 -0.59 10.15
N LEU A 336 -32.53 -1.66 9.41
CA LEU A 336 -33.54 -2.57 8.89
C LEU A 336 -34.24 -3.35 10.00
N GLU A 337 -33.52 -3.81 11.03
CA GLU A 337 -34.07 -4.44 12.24
C GLU A 337 -35.05 -3.52 12.94
N LYS A 338 -34.72 -2.24 13.16
CA LYS A 338 -35.63 -1.26 13.75
C LYS A 338 -36.89 -1.07 12.92
N LEU A 339 -36.76 -0.91 11.60
CA LEU A 339 -37.93 -0.79 10.71
C LEU A 339 -38.79 -2.04 10.73
N PHE A 340 -38.18 -3.22 10.79
CA PHE A 340 -38.88 -4.49 10.84
C PHE A 340 -39.60 -4.68 12.17
N VAL A 341 -38.98 -4.36 13.31
CA VAL A 341 -39.63 -4.39 14.63
C VAL A 341 -40.81 -3.43 14.67
N ILE A 342 -40.69 -2.23 14.12
CA ILE A 342 -41.79 -1.27 14.04
C ILE A 342 -42.93 -1.83 13.17
N ALA A 343 -42.63 -2.37 12.02
CA ALA A 343 -43.63 -2.99 11.13
C ALA A 343 -44.35 -4.16 11.81
N MET A 344 -43.62 -5.00 12.55
CA MET A 344 -44.15 -6.11 13.29
C MET A 344 -45.10 -5.63 14.42
N LEU A 345 -44.74 -4.58 15.16
CA LEU A 345 -45.59 -3.98 16.17
C LEU A 345 -46.89 -3.43 15.57
N ILE A 346 -46.81 -2.77 14.42
CA ILE A 346 -47.99 -2.29 13.68
C ILE A 346 -48.88 -3.47 13.27
N ALA A 347 -48.28 -4.55 12.72
CA ALA A 347 -49.02 -5.74 12.32
C ALA A 347 -49.73 -6.41 13.52
N ILE A 348 -49.06 -6.51 14.68
CA ILE A 348 -49.67 -7.05 15.91
C ILE A 348 -50.84 -6.19 16.33
N ILE A 349 -50.71 -4.85 16.32
CA ILE A 349 -51.81 -3.94 16.66
C ILE A 349 -53.01 -4.13 15.73
N LEU A 350 -52.75 -4.23 14.42
CA LEU A 350 -53.80 -4.48 13.43
C LEU A 350 -54.52 -5.82 13.65
N VAL A 351 -53.75 -6.89 13.97
CA VAL A 351 -54.32 -8.20 14.30
C VAL A 351 -55.18 -8.14 15.57
N VAL A 352 -54.77 -7.41 16.61
CA VAL A 352 -55.55 -7.22 17.84
C VAL A 352 -56.84 -6.47 17.55
N ILE A 353 -56.79 -5.39 16.79
CA ILE A 353 -57.94 -4.61 16.36
C ILE A 353 -58.92 -5.49 15.56
N ALA A 354 -58.40 -6.18 14.53
CA ALA A 354 -59.20 -7.07 13.71
C ALA A 354 -59.85 -8.19 14.53
N SER A 355 -59.10 -8.81 15.46
CA SER A 355 -59.60 -9.86 16.36
C SER A 355 -60.72 -9.35 17.26
N HIS A 356 -60.59 -8.10 17.77
CA HIS A 356 -61.64 -7.47 18.59
C HIS A 356 -62.92 -7.24 17.78
N TYR A 357 -62.79 -6.68 16.57
CA TYR A 357 -63.93 -6.46 15.67
C TYR A 357 -64.61 -7.78 15.27
N LEU A 358 -63.85 -8.81 14.90
CA LEU A 358 -64.37 -10.13 14.53
C LEU A 358 -65.09 -10.80 15.73
N SER A 359 -64.50 -10.69 16.93
CA SER A 359 -65.10 -11.25 18.13
C SER A 359 -66.46 -10.60 18.46
N ASN A 360 -66.56 -9.29 18.33
CA ASN A 360 -67.79 -8.55 18.64
C ASN A 360 -68.84 -8.70 17.53
N PHE A 361 -68.46 -8.77 16.29
CA PHE A 361 -69.41 -8.79 15.16
C PHE A 361 -69.88 -10.17 14.75
N ILE A 362 -69.06 -11.20 14.94
CA ILE A 362 -69.40 -12.58 14.51
C ILE A 362 -69.64 -13.48 15.71
N THR A 363 -68.69 -13.56 16.65
CA THR A 363 -68.72 -14.57 17.72
C THR A 363 -69.77 -14.23 18.78
N SER A 364 -69.94 -12.96 19.17
CA SER A 364 -70.89 -12.57 20.19
C SER A 364 -72.36 -12.77 19.75
N PRO A 365 -72.78 -12.44 18.55
CA PRO A 365 -74.14 -12.75 18.07
C PRO A 365 -74.38 -14.25 17.92
N LEU A 366 -73.40 -15.02 17.44
CA LEU A 366 -73.55 -16.49 17.32
C LEU A 366 -73.70 -17.17 18.68
N LEU A 367 -72.90 -16.77 19.68
CA LEU A 367 -73.06 -17.29 21.04
C LEU A 367 -74.40 -16.92 21.68
N LYS A 368 -74.95 -15.74 21.38
CA LYS A 368 -76.27 -15.35 21.82
C LYS A 368 -77.37 -16.19 21.15
N LEU A 369 -77.21 -16.52 19.85
CA LEU A 369 -78.16 -17.39 19.13
C LEU A 369 -78.09 -18.86 19.61
N THR A 370 -76.87 -19.40 19.87
CA THR A 370 -76.73 -20.76 20.43
C THR A 370 -77.31 -20.82 21.84
N TRP A 371 -77.11 -19.81 22.69
CA TRP A 371 -77.72 -19.77 24.04
C TRP A 371 -79.18 -19.61 24.01
N ALA A 372 -79.76 -18.85 23.07
CA ALA A 372 -81.22 -18.73 22.88
C ALA A 372 -81.78 -20.07 22.33
N ALA A 373 -81.10 -20.76 21.41
CA ALA A 373 -81.54 -22.09 20.89
C ALA A 373 -81.51 -23.17 21.99
N GLU A 374 -80.50 -23.15 22.87
CA GLU A 374 -80.34 -24.08 23.97
C GLU A 374 -81.44 -23.83 25.05
N LYS A 375 -81.80 -22.59 25.26
CA LYS A 375 -82.86 -22.20 26.17
C LYS A 375 -84.28 -22.56 25.68
N VAL A 376 -84.48 -22.56 24.35
CA VAL A 376 -85.72 -23.00 23.71
C VAL A 376 -85.79 -24.56 23.61
N SER A 377 -84.70 -25.27 23.61
CA SER A 377 -84.63 -26.73 23.61
C SER A 377 -84.75 -27.36 24.98
N ALA A 378 -84.54 -26.58 26.04
CA ALA A 378 -84.64 -27.05 27.48
C ALA A 378 -85.90 -26.69 28.20
N GLY A 379 -86.83 -26.06 27.58
CA GLY A 379 -88.15 -25.69 28.17
C GLY A 379 -89.24 -25.79 27.23
#